data_777fe31c3341faf698c7d9adadb2c890
#
_entry.id   777fe31c3341faf698c7d9adadb2c890
#
_cell.length_a   1.000
_cell.length_b   1.000
_cell.length_c   1.000
_cell.angle_alpha   90.00
_cell.angle_beta   90.00
_cell.angle_gamma   90.00
#
_symmetry.space_group_name_H-M   'P 1'
#
loop_
_entity.id
_entity.type
_entity.pdbx_description
1 polymer ?
#
loop_
_entity_poly.entity_id
_entity_poly.type
_entity_poly.pdbx_seq_one_letter_code
_entity_poly.pdbx_strand_id
1 'polypeptide(L)'
;MKRMKIMVAAIALCGLAACSDNTPKSFTGTITDASMNTVTVENAEGTFTFSTMDADKSEANGLLLGAPVTVNYSGKLEEGAAASKVATDPTYAEAVGNWTMPDPIDPDGVMGIRIMVEGEAQSINMATLRYTSWELQGEAGKILLK
;
A
#
# COMPACT_ATOMS: atom_id res chain seq x y z
N MET A 1 -68.94 41.99 -2.23
CA MET A 1 -68.19 40.89 -2.87
C MET A 1 -66.78 40.88 -2.27
N LYS A 2 -66.54 39.96 -1.38
CA LYS A 2 -65.19 39.77 -0.82
C LYS A 2 -64.43 38.73 -1.69
N ARG A 3 -63.36 39.16 -2.36
CA ARG A 3 -62.51 38.28 -3.09
C ARG A 3 -61.52 37.58 -2.11
N MET A 4 -61.70 36.30 -1.92
CA MET A 4 -60.87 35.47 -1.11
C MET A 4 -59.59 35.12 -1.97
N LYS A 5 -58.43 35.64 -1.52
CA LYS A 5 -57.15 35.27 -2.10
C LYS A 5 -56.71 33.95 -1.51
N ILE A 6 -56.72 32.89 -2.29
CA ILE A 6 -56.13 31.59 -1.92
C ILE A 6 -54.63 31.73 -2.06
N MET A 7 -53.93 31.66 -0.93
CA MET A 7 -52.49 31.61 -0.87
C MET A 7 -52.07 30.13 -1.04
N VAL A 8 -51.55 29.78 -2.21
CA VAL A 8 -50.97 28.47 -2.43
C VAL A 8 -49.55 28.48 -1.84
N ALA A 9 -49.38 27.83 -0.69
CA ALA A 9 -48.07 27.58 -0.14
C ALA A 9 -47.40 26.47 -0.94
N ALA A 10 -46.41 26.82 -1.76
CA ALA A 10 -45.54 25.85 -2.41
C ALA A 10 -44.56 25.29 -1.36
N ILE A 11 -44.81 24.07 -0.92
CA ILE A 11 -43.86 23.31 -0.11
C ILE A 11 -42.74 22.84 -1.07
N ALA A 12 -41.60 23.53 -1.05
CA ALA A 12 -40.38 23.04 -1.69
C ALA A 12 -39.86 21.87 -0.89
N LEU A 13 -40.09 20.62 -1.37
CA LEU A 13 -39.34 19.45 -0.92
C LEU A 13 -37.90 19.62 -1.39
N CYS A 14 -37.03 20.12 -0.50
CA CYS A 14 -35.61 19.95 -0.67
C CYS A 14 -35.29 18.45 -0.51
N GLY A 15 -35.26 17.74 -1.63
CA GLY A 15 -34.70 16.40 -1.67
C GLY A 15 -33.26 16.48 -1.22
N LEU A 16 -32.94 15.92 -0.06
CA LEU A 16 -31.58 15.60 0.34
C LEU A 16 -31.06 14.54 -0.66
N ALA A 17 -30.51 15.00 -1.76
CA ALA A 17 -29.65 14.16 -2.56
C ALA A 17 -28.44 13.84 -1.68
N ALA A 18 -28.44 12.68 -1.04
CA ALA A 18 -27.24 12.10 -0.50
C ALA A 18 -26.30 11.86 -1.69
N CYS A 19 -25.43 12.83 -1.96
CA CYS A 19 -24.32 12.64 -2.87
C CYS A 19 -23.41 11.59 -2.24
N SER A 20 -23.57 10.33 -2.63
CA SER A 20 -22.55 9.33 -2.42
C SER A 20 -21.35 9.80 -3.26
N ASP A 21 -20.30 10.24 -2.58
CA ASP A 21 -19.06 10.65 -3.23
C ASP A 21 -18.35 9.38 -3.75
N ASN A 22 -18.67 9.01 -4.99
CA ASN A 22 -18.06 7.88 -5.68
C ASN A 22 -16.82 8.30 -6.50
N THR A 23 -16.29 9.49 -6.26
CA THR A 23 -15.07 9.95 -6.93
C THR A 23 -13.90 9.05 -6.54
N PRO A 24 -13.17 8.47 -7.51
CA PRO A 24 -11.98 7.68 -7.22
C PRO A 24 -10.92 8.53 -6.53
N LYS A 25 -10.39 8.00 -5.42
CA LYS A 25 -9.33 8.60 -4.61
C LYS A 25 -8.19 7.60 -4.46
N SER A 26 -7.02 8.07 -4.09
CA SER A 26 -5.88 7.20 -3.80
C SER A 26 -5.21 7.60 -2.49
N PHE A 27 -4.73 6.60 -1.76
CA PHE A 27 -3.92 6.74 -0.57
C PHE A 27 -2.61 6.01 -0.78
N THR A 28 -1.51 6.74 -0.77
CA THR A 28 -0.17 6.20 -1.01
C THR A 28 0.65 6.27 0.28
N GLY A 29 1.34 5.20 0.60
CA GLY A 29 2.17 5.12 1.80
C GLY A 29 2.95 3.82 1.85
N THR A 30 3.22 3.37 3.07
CA THR A 30 3.97 2.14 3.35
C THR A 30 3.09 1.15 4.09
N ILE A 31 3.17 -0.12 3.74
CA ILE A 31 2.43 -1.19 4.42
C ILE A 31 3.03 -1.42 5.81
N THR A 32 2.21 -1.27 6.84
CA THR A 32 2.58 -1.54 8.23
C THR A 32 1.96 -2.81 8.78
N ASP A 33 0.86 -3.27 8.18
CA ASP A 33 0.23 -4.55 8.49
C ASP A 33 -0.58 -5.04 7.28
N ALA A 34 -0.70 -6.34 7.13
CA ALA A 34 -1.49 -6.95 6.08
C ALA A 34 -2.07 -8.30 6.51
N SER A 35 -3.31 -8.54 6.12
CA SER A 35 -3.98 -9.82 6.30
C SER A 35 -4.56 -10.32 4.97
N MET A 36 -5.29 -11.40 5.00
CA MET A 36 -5.96 -11.94 3.81
C MET A 36 -6.91 -10.92 3.16
N ASN A 37 -7.60 -10.12 3.96
CA ASN A 37 -8.69 -9.23 3.53
C ASN A 37 -8.47 -7.75 3.90
N THR A 38 -7.33 -7.39 4.47
CA THR A 38 -7.01 -6.03 4.86
C THR A 38 -5.57 -5.65 4.56
N VAL A 39 -5.34 -4.37 4.36
CA VAL A 39 -4.00 -3.76 4.31
C VAL A 39 -4.02 -2.48 5.14
N THR A 40 -3.05 -2.32 6.02
CA THR A 40 -2.85 -1.09 6.79
C THR A 40 -1.71 -0.31 6.16
N VAL A 41 -1.99 0.94 5.84
CA VAL A 41 -1.07 1.84 5.13
C VAL A 41 -0.85 3.09 5.97
N GLU A 42 0.41 3.47 6.12
CA GLU A 42 0.85 4.66 6.84
C GLU A 42 1.54 5.65 5.91
N ASN A 43 1.22 6.93 6.07
CA ASN A 43 1.93 8.05 5.48
C ASN A 43 1.90 9.28 6.41
N ALA A 44 2.29 10.46 5.90
CA ALA A 44 2.30 11.71 6.68
C ALA A 44 0.88 12.18 7.12
N GLU A 45 -0.16 11.71 6.46
CA GLU A 45 -1.57 12.05 6.78
C GLU A 45 -2.14 11.16 7.88
N GLY A 46 -1.52 10.00 8.13
CA GLY A 46 -1.95 9.05 9.16
C GLY A 46 -1.84 7.60 8.73
N THR A 47 -2.45 6.73 9.53
CA THR A 47 -2.50 5.29 9.33
C THR A 47 -3.94 4.86 9.15
N PHE A 48 -4.23 4.14 8.06
CA PHE A 48 -5.57 3.65 7.76
C PHE A 48 -5.53 2.18 7.32
N THR A 49 -6.50 1.42 7.80
CA THR A 49 -6.73 0.04 7.39
C THR A 49 -7.83 0.00 6.33
N PHE A 50 -7.51 -0.58 5.18
CA PHE A 50 -8.45 -0.75 4.07
C PHE A 50 -8.89 -2.20 3.98
N SER A 51 -10.18 -2.43 3.69
CA SER A 51 -10.66 -3.74 3.28
C SER A 51 -10.25 -4.03 1.84
N THR A 52 -9.62 -5.18 1.62
CA THR A 52 -9.16 -5.62 0.29
C THR A 52 -9.99 -6.78 -0.27
N MET A 53 -11.15 -7.07 0.33
CA MET A 53 -12.01 -8.21 -0.01
C MET A 53 -12.37 -8.25 -1.48
N ASP A 54 -12.81 -7.10 -2.03
CA ASP A 54 -13.25 -6.95 -3.41
C ASP A 54 -12.27 -6.13 -4.27
N ALA A 55 -11.05 -5.89 -3.77
CA ALA A 55 -10.07 -5.11 -4.46
C ALA A 55 -9.41 -5.86 -5.61
N ASP A 56 -9.12 -5.15 -6.71
CA ASP A 56 -8.19 -5.61 -7.72
C ASP A 56 -6.77 -5.64 -7.15
N LYS A 57 -6.19 -6.83 -7.07
CA LYS A 57 -4.83 -7.09 -6.55
C LYS A 57 -3.85 -7.52 -7.64
N SER A 58 -4.19 -7.33 -8.90
CA SER A 58 -3.35 -7.76 -10.04
C SER A 58 -1.97 -7.09 -10.06
N GLU A 59 -1.85 -5.90 -9.47
CA GLU A 59 -0.60 -5.16 -9.31
C GLU A 59 -0.07 -5.17 -7.85
N ALA A 60 -0.68 -5.95 -6.98
CA ALA A 60 -0.17 -6.16 -5.63
C ALA A 60 0.84 -7.32 -5.64
N ASN A 61 2.12 -7.02 -5.79
CA ASN A 61 3.23 -7.97 -5.84
C ASN A 61 3.56 -8.57 -4.46
N GLY A 62 2.54 -9.07 -3.77
CA GLY A 62 2.57 -9.39 -2.36
C GLY A 62 2.34 -8.14 -1.49
N LEU A 63 1.63 -8.31 -0.38
CA LEU A 63 1.40 -7.26 0.61
C LEU A 63 2.48 -7.39 1.70
N LEU A 64 3.72 -7.07 1.34
CA LEU A 64 4.87 -7.20 2.23
C LEU A 64 5.00 -5.97 3.14
N LEU A 65 5.34 -6.20 4.40
CA LEU A 65 5.60 -5.11 5.35
C LEU A 65 6.74 -4.23 4.86
N GLY A 66 6.58 -2.93 4.98
CA GLY A 66 7.54 -1.94 4.52
C GLY A 66 7.46 -1.62 3.02
N ALA A 67 6.64 -2.33 2.23
CA ALA A 67 6.50 -2.07 0.80
C ALA A 67 5.76 -0.75 0.53
N PRO A 68 6.22 0.06 -0.43
CA PRO A 68 5.42 1.15 -0.95
C PRO A 68 4.15 0.63 -1.60
N VAL A 69 3.02 1.27 -1.31
CA VAL A 69 1.70 0.85 -1.77
C VAL A 69 0.84 2.04 -2.15
N THR A 70 0.01 1.88 -3.16
CA THR A 70 -1.08 2.79 -3.49
C THR A 70 -2.40 2.04 -3.40
N VAL A 71 -3.31 2.54 -2.59
CA VAL A 71 -4.67 2.01 -2.43
C VAL A 71 -5.64 2.96 -3.09
N ASN A 72 -6.39 2.48 -4.06
CA ASN A 72 -7.50 3.23 -4.65
C ASN A 72 -8.79 2.89 -3.91
N TYR A 73 -9.56 3.90 -3.60
CA TYR A 73 -10.83 3.79 -2.88
C TYR A 73 -11.81 4.86 -3.36
N SER A 74 -13.05 4.79 -2.92
CA SER A 74 -14.06 5.83 -3.15
C SER A 74 -14.75 6.18 -1.83
N GLY A 75 -15.36 7.36 -1.77
CA GLY A 75 -16.05 7.81 -0.57
C GLY A 75 -15.12 8.43 0.46
N LYS A 76 -15.40 8.19 1.73
CA LYS A 76 -14.68 8.78 2.86
C LYS A 76 -13.45 7.93 3.23
N LEU A 77 -12.33 8.60 3.53
CA LEU A 77 -11.17 7.95 4.12
C LEU A 77 -11.44 7.70 5.61
N GLU A 78 -11.62 6.44 5.97
CA GLU A 78 -11.89 5.99 7.34
C GLU A 78 -11.42 4.55 7.52
N GLU A 79 -11.33 4.10 8.77
CA GLU A 79 -10.98 2.72 9.08
C GLU A 79 -11.97 1.73 8.43
N GLY A 80 -11.44 0.74 7.74
CA GLY A 80 -12.22 -0.26 7.03
C GLY A 80 -12.76 0.20 5.68
N ALA A 81 -12.35 1.37 5.16
CA ALA A 81 -12.73 1.81 3.82
C ALA A 81 -12.42 0.73 2.79
N ALA A 82 -13.36 0.49 1.86
CA ALA A 82 -13.19 -0.52 0.83
C ALA A 82 -12.21 -0.06 -0.25
N ALA A 83 -11.12 -0.80 -0.42
CA ALA A 83 -10.22 -0.62 -1.54
C ALA A 83 -10.85 -1.16 -2.83
N SER A 84 -10.72 -0.42 -3.91
CA SER A 84 -11.07 -0.88 -5.26
C SER A 84 -9.87 -1.48 -5.99
N LYS A 85 -8.67 -1.01 -5.69
CA LYS A 85 -7.40 -1.53 -6.23
C LYS A 85 -6.29 -1.33 -5.22
N VAL A 86 -5.36 -2.29 -5.20
CA VAL A 86 -4.11 -2.20 -4.44
C VAL A 86 -2.94 -2.47 -5.38
N ALA A 87 -1.97 -1.56 -5.41
CA ALA A 87 -0.75 -1.70 -6.20
C ALA A 87 0.49 -1.47 -5.31
N THR A 88 1.46 -2.37 -5.41
CA THR A 88 2.73 -2.29 -4.68
C THR A 88 3.91 -2.13 -5.64
N ASP A 89 5.06 -1.68 -5.13
CA ASP A 89 6.27 -1.60 -5.94
C ASP A 89 6.82 -3.00 -6.25
N PRO A 90 6.93 -3.39 -7.52
CA PRO A 90 7.44 -4.71 -7.90
C PRO A 90 8.90 -4.91 -7.50
N THR A 91 9.74 -3.88 -7.53
CA THR A 91 11.15 -3.96 -7.15
C THR A 91 11.31 -4.37 -5.69
N TYR A 92 10.41 -3.88 -4.81
CA TYR A 92 10.44 -4.26 -3.41
C TYR A 92 10.19 -5.77 -3.23
N ALA A 93 9.18 -6.31 -3.86
CA ALA A 93 8.84 -7.73 -3.78
C ALA A 93 9.91 -8.62 -4.41
N GLU A 94 10.50 -8.20 -5.51
CA GLU A 94 11.58 -8.93 -6.20
C GLU A 94 12.89 -8.92 -5.40
N ALA A 95 13.18 -7.85 -4.67
CA ALA A 95 14.40 -7.72 -3.87
C ALA A 95 14.40 -8.64 -2.65
N VAL A 96 13.26 -8.80 -1.97
CA VAL A 96 13.16 -9.60 -0.74
C VAL A 96 13.46 -11.07 -1.02
N GLY A 97 14.47 -11.60 -0.32
CA GLY A 97 14.89 -12.99 -0.47
C GLY A 97 16.37 -13.20 -0.18
N ASN A 98 16.84 -14.40 -0.47
CA ASN A 98 18.26 -14.78 -0.33
C ASN A 98 18.94 -14.71 -1.70
N TRP A 99 19.96 -13.87 -1.81
CA TRP A 99 20.78 -13.69 -3.00
C TRP A 99 22.15 -14.27 -2.74
N THR A 100 22.35 -15.52 -3.14
CA THR A 100 23.57 -16.28 -2.84
C THR A 100 24.27 -16.76 -4.09
N MET A 101 25.59 -16.93 -3.97
CA MET A 101 26.47 -17.56 -4.95
C MET A 101 27.40 -18.55 -4.24
N PRO A 102 28.02 -19.52 -4.96
CA PRO A 102 29.04 -20.36 -4.37
C PRO A 102 30.19 -19.53 -3.78
N ASP A 103 30.64 -19.91 -2.59
CA ASP A 103 31.80 -19.26 -1.97
C ASP A 103 33.07 -19.62 -2.76
N PRO A 104 33.84 -18.63 -3.25
CA PRO A 104 35.06 -18.90 -4.02
C PRO A 104 36.19 -19.50 -3.20
N ILE A 105 36.11 -19.45 -1.87
CA ILE A 105 37.13 -20.00 -0.94
C ILE A 105 36.71 -21.36 -0.40
N ASP A 106 35.43 -21.54 -0.14
CA ASP A 106 34.85 -22.80 0.34
C ASP A 106 33.80 -23.30 -0.68
N PRO A 107 34.17 -24.23 -1.57
CA PRO A 107 33.27 -24.70 -2.63
C PRO A 107 31.97 -25.38 -2.14
N ASP A 108 31.97 -25.85 -0.89
CA ASP A 108 30.79 -26.44 -0.27
C ASP A 108 29.90 -25.39 0.44
N GLY A 109 30.37 -24.14 0.51
CA GLY A 109 29.71 -23.02 1.12
C GLY A 109 29.02 -22.08 0.12
N VAL A 110 28.23 -21.19 0.65
CA VAL A 110 27.61 -20.09 -0.11
C VAL A 110 27.90 -18.75 0.57
N MET A 111 28.04 -17.71 -0.23
CA MET A 111 28.13 -16.35 0.23
C MET A 111 27.04 -15.49 -0.41
N GLY A 112 26.64 -14.40 0.22
CA GLY A 112 25.63 -13.53 -0.36
C GLY A 112 24.95 -12.62 0.63
N ILE A 113 23.70 -12.25 0.31
CA ILE A 113 22.92 -11.28 1.07
C ILE A 113 21.51 -11.83 1.23
N ARG A 114 20.99 -11.74 2.45
CA ARG A 114 19.57 -11.89 2.75
C ARG A 114 18.94 -10.51 2.81
N ILE A 115 17.95 -10.25 1.96
CA ILE A 115 17.16 -9.04 1.93
C ILE A 115 15.82 -9.36 2.57
N MET A 116 15.49 -8.63 3.64
CA MET A 116 14.29 -8.85 4.44
C MET A 116 13.33 -7.66 4.30
N VAL A 117 12.09 -7.87 4.70
CA VAL A 117 11.09 -6.80 4.75
C VAL A 117 11.53 -5.67 5.70
N GLU A 118 10.86 -4.51 5.62
CA GLU A 118 11.13 -3.35 6.47
C GLU A 118 12.55 -2.77 6.34
N GLY A 119 13.21 -3.03 5.21
CA GLY A 119 14.52 -2.44 4.91
C GLY A 119 15.70 -3.11 5.62
N GLU A 120 15.50 -4.28 6.20
CA GLU A 120 16.59 -5.04 6.84
C GLU A 120 17.38 -5.86 5.82
N ALA A 121 18.70 -5.96 6.02
CA ALA A 121 19.58 -6.83 5.24
C ALA A 121 20.59 -7.53 6.12
N GLN A 122 21.06 -8.68 5.68
CA GLN A 122 22.07 -9.46 6.38
C GLN A 122 23.05 -10.07 5.39
N SER A 123 24.34 -9.87 5.63
CA SER A 123 25.40 -10.57 4.87
C SER A 123 25.48 -12.05 5.28
N ILE A 124 25.67 -12.93 4.31
CA ILE A 124 25.84 -14.36 4.48
C ILE A 124 27.30 -14.70 4.11
N ASN A 125 28.08 -15.16 5.07
CA ASN A 125 29.49 -15.56 4.90
C ASN A 125 30.40 -14.50 4.23
N MET A 126 30.10 -13.21 4.42
CA MET A 126 30.91 -12.09 3.96
C MET A 126 31.52 -11.34 5.15
N ALA A 127 32.70 -11.77 5.60
CA ALA A 127 33.31 -11.24 6.81
C ALA A 127 33.69 -9.76 6.72
N THR A 128 34.04 -9.28 5.54
CA THR A 128 34.54 -7.91 5.29
C THR A 128 33.47 -6.96 4.75
N LEU A 129 32.36 -7.46 4.24
CA LEU A 129 31.24 -6.70 3.70
C LEU A 129 29.99 -7.01 4.49
N ARG A 130 29.68 -6.16 5.45
CA ARG A 130 28.53 -6.34 6.34
C ARG A 130 27.43 -5.34 5.97
N TYR A 131 26.38 -5.84 5.33
CA TYR A 131 25.17 -5.08 5.08
C TYR A 131 24.18 -5.31 6.22
N THR A 132 23.49 -4.28 6.65
CA THR A 132 22.51 -4.31 7.74
C THR A 132 21.15 -3.77 7.32
N SER A 133 21.10 -2.99 6.24
CA SER A 133 19.87 -2.41 5.73
C SER A 133 19.91 -2.23 4.20
N TRP A 134 18.74 -1.99 3.64
CA TRP A 134 18.57 -1.70 2.21
C TRP A 134 17.41 -0.73 1.98
N GLU A 135 17.41 -0.08 0.85
CA GLU A 135 16.33 0.83 0.44
C GLU A 135 16.14 0.82 -1.09
N LEU A 136 14.93 1.17 -1.52
CA LEU A 136 14.64 1.43 -2.93
C LEU A 136 15.30 2.73 -3.37
N GLN A 137 15.76 2.78 -4.63
CA GLN A 137 16.40 3.96 -5.21
C GLN A 137 15.47 4.80 -6.10
N GLY A 138 14.17 4.44 -6.17
CA GLY A 138 13.19 5.10 -7.04
C GLY A 138 13.29 4.72 -8.52
N GLU A 139 14.19 3.80 -8.88
CA GLU A 139 14.30 3.22 -10.21
C GLU A 139 13.94 1.73 -10.17
N ALA A 140 13.21 1.26 -11.20
CA ALA A 140 12.82 -0.15 -11.29
C ALA A 140 14.05 -1.06 -11.29
N GLY A 141 14.02 -2.10 -10.45
CA GLY A 141 15.10 -3.09 -10.33
C GLY A 141 16.35 -2.61 -9.62
N LYS A 142 16.34 -1.44 -8.97
CA LYS A 142 17.48 -0.89 -8.24
C LYS A 142 17.23 -0.74 -6.75
N ILE A 143 18.16 -1.26 -5.96
CA ILE A 143 18.20 -1.11 -4.50
C ILE A 143 19.57 -0.60 -4.06
N LEU A 144 19.63 0.03 -2.90
CA LEU A 144 20.86 0.39 -2.23
C LEU A 144 21.02 -0.44 -0.97
N LEU A 145 22.16 -1.11 -0.86
CA LEU A 145 22.58 -1.84 0.35
C LEU A 145 23.47 -0.92 1.21
N LYS A 146 23.25 -0.97 2.51
CA LYS A 146 23.99 -0.16 3.52
C LYS A 146 24.54 -1.02 4.62
#